data_5fdb5cdc1892caefe91a1632fddf272c
#
_entry.id   5fdb5cdc1892caefe91a1632fddf272c
#
_cell.length_a   1.000
_cell.length_b   1.000
_cell.length_c   1.000
_cell.angle_alpha   90.00
_cell.angle_beta   90.00
_cell.angle_gamma   90.00
#
_symmetry.space_group_name_H-M   'P 1'
#
loop_
_entity.id
_entity.type
_entity.pdbx_description
1 polymer ?
#
loop_
_entity_poly.entity_id
_entity_poly.type
_entity_poly.pdbx_seq_one_letter_code
_entity_poly.pdbx_strand_id
1 'polypeptide(L)'
;MSQISSQTHAISINPATGEQNGHYAFESAAALDAALTRAAFAFGKWKRKPLQDRSRLLTALAGALRETSEAMATMITQEMGKPIAQARGEIEKCAKLCEWYAEHGPAMLDAEATQVEGGKARIEYRPLGPILAVMPWNFPIWQVLRGAVPTLIAGNTYVLKHAPNVMGSAYLLRDAFVRAGFPEGVFEVINVTPEGVSTAIADPRIAAVTLTGSVRAGMAIGAQAGAALKKCVLELGGSDPFIVLNDADLDEAVHAAVVGRYQNSGQVCAAAKRLIIEEGVVEEFTRKFVEATRQLKVGDPLNADTYIGPMARFDLRDELDQQVRDTLEEGATLLLGGRKAEGAGNFYEPTVLADVTDRMTSFKQELFGPVASIITARDAAHAVALANDSDFGLTATIYTANVALAEQLTSELETGGVFINGYSASDPRVTFGGVKKSGFGRELSHFGVREFCNAQTVWLDRK
;
A
#
# COMPACT_ATOMS: atom_id res chain seq x y z
N MET A 1 28.21 6.38 13.29
CA MET A 1 27.44 7.63 13.51
C MET A 1 27.45 8.38 12.19
N SER A 2 26.47 8.11 11.29
CA SER A 2 26.34 8.84 10.03
C SER A 2 25.82 10.24 10.32
N GLN A 3 26.46 11.24 9.74
CA GLN A 3 26.04 12.63 9.76
C GLN A 3 24.58 12.71 9.29
N ILE A 4 23.65 12.95 10.21
CA ILE A 4 22.32 13.46 9.88
C ILE A 4 22.60 14.93 9.48
N SER A 5 22.85 15.14 8.17
CA SER A 5 22.83 16.49 7.63
C SER A 5 21.44 17.04 7.93
N SER A 6 21.36 18.24 8.45
CA SER A 6 20.12 18.97 8.68
C SER A 6 19.49 19.28 7.32
N GLN A 7 18.82 18.30 6.71
CA GLN A 7 18.05 18.54 5.50
C GLN A 7 16.93 19.53 5.84
N THR A 8 16.94 20.66 5.17
CA THR A 8 15.91 21.70 5.34
C THR A 8 14.75 21.53 4.35
N HIS A 9 14.87 20.58 3.41
CA HIS A 9 13.94 20.35 2.34
C HIS A 9 13.69 18.86 2.07
N ALA A 10 12.49 18.53 1.69
CA ALA A 10 12.17 17.29 0.98
C ALA A 10 12.62 17.45 -0.48
N ILE A 11 13.31 16.45 -1.01
CA ILE A 11 13.88 16.49 -2.37
C ILE A 11 13.23 15.39 -3.20
N SER A 12 12.71 15.76 -4.38
CA SER A 12 12.24 14.84 -5.41
C SER A 12 13.29 14.75 -6.51
N ILE A 13 13.70 13.52 -6.83
CA ILE A 13 14.69 13.22 -7.88
C ILE A 13 14.01 12.31 -8.91
N ASN A 14 14.18 12.64 -10.19
CA ASN A 14 13.73 11.77 -11.26
C ASN A 14 14.60 10.50 -11.31
N PRO A 15 14.07 9.32 -11.00
CA PRO A 15 14.88 8.12 -10.95
C PRO A 15 15.30 7.62 -12.34
N ALA A 16 14.70 8.11 -13.43
CA ALA A 16 15.12 7.77 -14.78
C ALA A 16 16.36 8.55 -15.22
N THR A 17 16.55 9.79 -14.76
CA THR A 17 17.63 10.67 -15.18
C THR A 17 18.64 11.00 -14.07
N GLY A 18 18.23 10.87 -12.80
CA GLY A 18 19.01 11.33 -11.65
C GLY A 18 18.90 12.84 -11.39
N GLU A 19 18.14 13.57 -12.19
CA GLU A 19 17.96 15.01 -12.06
C GLU A 19 16.94 15.36 -10.96
N GLN A 20 17.11 16.51 -10.34
CA GLN A 20 16.17 17.00 -9.33
C GLN A 20 14.91 17.55 -9.99
N ASN A 21 13.74 16.97 -9.68
CA ASN A 21 12.44 17.46 -10.10
C ASN A 21 11.98 18.68 -9.30
N GLY A 22 12.26 18.67 -7.99
CA GLY A 22 11.83 19.73 -7.09
C GLY A 22 12.42 19.60 -5.69
N HIS A 23 12.34 20.70 -4.94
CA HIS A 23 12.68 20.75 -3.53
C HIS A 23 11.57 21.51 -2.79
N TYR A 24 11.18 20.98 -1.64
CA TYR A 24 10.05 21.49 -0.86
C TYR A 24 10.53 21.74 0.56
N ALA A 25 10.55 23.00 0.99
CA ALA A 25 10.98 23.36 2.32
C ALA A 25 10.14 22.64 3.39
N PHE A 26 10.79 22.13 4.43
CA PHE A 26 10.04 21.61 5.58
C PHE A 26 9.36 22.77 6.32
N GLU A 27 8.15 22.50 6.75
CA GLU A 27 7.32 23.45 7.48
C GLU A 27 7.88 23.71 8.90
N SER A 28 7.72 24.93 9.36
CA SER A 28 8.05 25.29 10.73
C SER A 28 7.07 24.69 11.74
N ALA A 29 7.44 24.65 13.01
CA ALA A 29 6.54 24.23 14.09
C ALA A 29 5.24 25.08 14.12
N ALA A 30 5.32 26.37 13.81
CA ALA A 30 4.13 27.24 13.73
C ALA A 30 3.22 26.88 12.55
N ALA A 31 3.79 26.50 11.40
CA ALA A 31 3.00 26.05 10.25
C ALA A 31 2.31 24.70 10.53
N LEU A 32 3.02 23.76 11.17
CA LEU A 32 2.43 22.51 11.64
C LEU A 32 1.27 22.77 12.62
N ASP A 33 1.49 23.62 13.62
CA ASP A 33 0.44 23.99 14.59
C ASP A 33 -0.80 24.58 13.92
N ALA A 34 -0.61 25.46 12.93
CA ALA A 34 -1.69 26.03 12.14
C ALA A 34 -2.46 24.96 11.33
N ALA A 35 -1.76 24.01 10.71
CA ALA A 35 -2.40 22.90 9.96
C ALA A 35 -3.24 22.01 10.88
N LEU A 36 -2.70 21.63 12.06
CA LEU A 36 -3.44 20.86 13.05
C LEU A 36 -4.66 21.61 13.59
N THR A 37 -4.54 22.93 13.74
CA THR A 37 -5.68 23.78 14.16
C THR A 37 -6.76 23.81 13.08
N ARG A 38 -6.42 23.97 11.79
CA ARG A 38 -7.38 23.91 10.69
C ARG A 38 -8.09 22.56 10.64
N ALA A 39 -7.35 21.45 10.76
CA ALA A 39 -7.92 20.11 10.73
C ALA A 39 -8.90 19.86 11.88
N ALA A 40 -8.56 20.30 13.11
CA ALA A 40 -9.42 20.17 14.28
C ALA A 40 -10.69 21.05 14.16
N PHE A 41 -10.54 22.28 13.67
CA PHE A 41 -11.67 23.18 13.44
C PHE A 41 -12.62 22.63 12.35
N ALA A 42 -12.05 22.16 11.26
CA ALA A 42 -12.80 21.53 10.17
C ALA A 42 -13.56 20.29 10.64
N PHE A 43 -12.94 19.44 11.47
CA PHE A 43 -13.60 18.27 12.06
C PHE A 43 -14.89 18.61 12.79
N GLY A 44 -14.91 19.70 13.59
CA GLY A 44 -16.09 20.13 14.32
C GLY A 44 -17.30 20.37 13.42
N LYS A 45 -17.09 20.81 12.18
CA LYS A 45 -18.12 21.06 11.16
C LYS A 45 -18.36 19.80 10.31
N TRP A 46 -17.28 19.13 9.88
CA TRP A 46 -17.32 18.00 8.96
C TRP A 46 -18.09 16.81 9.53
N LYS A 47 -17.90 16.45 10.80
CA LYS A 47 -18.62 15.37 11.46
C LYS A 47 -20.14 15.56 11.50
N ARG A 48 -20.63 16.80 11.38
CA ARG A 48 -22.05 17.16 11.37
C ARG A 48 -22.64 17.29 9.96
N LYS A 49 -21.76 17.27 8.93
CA LYS A 49 -22.20 17.38 7.54
C LYS A 49 -23.00 16.14 7.17
N PRO A 50 -24.18 16.27 6.52
CA PRO A 50 -24.97 15.12 6.08
C PRO A 50 -24.13 14.12 5.25
N LEU A 51 -24.41 12.83 5.41
CA LEU A 51 -23.70 11.76 4.67
C LEU A 51 -23.79 11.96 3.16
N GLN A 52 -24.98 12.33 2.64
CA GLN A 52 -25.16 12.60 1.21
C GLN A 52 -24.29 13.75 0.71
N ASP A 53 -24.02 14.76 1.53
CA ASP A 53 -23.14 15.87 1.14
C ASP A 53 -21.68 15.42 1.10
N ARG A 54 -21.27 14.56 2.04
CA ARG A 54 -19.94 13.93 2.00
C ARG A 54 -19.79 13.04 0.77
N SER A 55 -20.80 12.22 0.45
CA SER A 55 -20.85 11.39 -0.76
C SER A 55 -20.72 12.21 -2.04
N ARG A 56 -21.48 13.33 -2.16
CA ARG A 56 -21.36 14.23 -3.33
C ARG A 56 -19.96 14.78 -3.51
N LEU A 57 -19.27 15.13 -2.41
CA LEU A 57 -17.89 15.61 -2.50
C LEU A 57 -16.91 14.50 -2.91
N LEU A 58 -17.12 13.24 -2.52
CA LEU A 58 -16.33 12.12 -3.02
C LEU A 58 -16.55 11.90 -4.52
N THR A 59 -17.79 11.99 -5.00
CA THR A 59 -18.07 11.95 -6.46
C THR A 59 -17.40 13.11 -7.20
N ALA A 60 -17.41 14.32 -6.64
CA ALA A 60 -16.71 15.45 -7.21
C ALA A 60 -15.18 15.25 -7.23
N LEU A 61 -14.62 14.61 -6.19
CA LEU A 61 -13.19 14.25 -6.16
C LEU A 61 -12.83 13.27 -7.28
N ALA A 62 -13.68 12.26 -7.55
CA ALA A 62 -13.48 11.35 -8.67
C ALA A 62 -13.39 12.10 -10.01
N GLY A 63 -14.27 13.08 -10.22
CA GLY A 63 -14.22 13.97 -11.39
C GLY A 63 -12.92 14.77 -11.46
N ALA A 64 -12.53 15.41 -10.35
CA ALA A 64 -11.30 16.20 -10.28
C ALA A 64 -10.03 15.37 -10.53
N LEU A 65 -9.98 14.12 -10.04
CA LEU A 65 -8.89 13.18 -10.31
C LEU A 65 -8.77 12.85 -11.80
N ARG A 66 -9.88 12.60 -12.49
CA ARG A 66 -9.89 12.34 -13.94
C ARG A 66 -9.48 13.57 -14.74
N GLU A 67 -9.98 14.76 -14.39
CA GLU A 67 -9.61 16.02 -15.05
C GLU A 67 -8.10 16.33 -14.95
N THR A 68 -7.47 15.95 -13.83
CA THR A 68 -6.04 16.19 -13.58
C THR A 68 -5.17 14.97 -13.81
N SER A 69 -5.73 13.88 -14.36
CA SER A 69 -5.09 12.57 -14.46
C SER A 69 -3.73 12.62 -15.16
N GLU A 70 -3.61 13.33 -16.27
CA GLU A 70 -2.36 13.37 -17.03
C GLU A 70 -1.24 14.09 -16.26
N ALA A 71 -1.57 15.21 -15.62
CA ALA A 71 -0.60 15.95 -14.79
C ALA A 71 -0.14 15.13 -13.59
N MET A 72 -1.08 14.44 -12.92
CA MET A 72 -0.76 13.57 -11.79
C MET A 72 0.06 12.35 -12.24
N ALA A 73 -0.31 11.69 -13.34
CA ALA A 73 0.41 10.53 -13.86
C ALA A 73 1.85 10.89 -14.24
N THR A 74 2.04 12.02 -14.91
CA THR A 74 3.37 12.52 -15.25
C THR A 74 4.20 12.80 -14.00
N MET A 75 3.60 13.46 -12.99
CA MET A 75 4.29 13.73 -11.72
C MET A 75 4.71 12.44 -11.01
N ILE A 76 3.81 11.46 -10.90
CA ILE A 76 4.12 10.14 -10.32
C ILE A 76 5.30 9.50 -11.04
N THR A 77 5.25 9.48 -12.38
CA THR A 77 6.31 8.89 -13.21
C THR A 77 7.65 9.58 -12.98
N GLN A 78 7.67 10.91 -12.92
CA GLN A 78 8.88 11.70 -12.69
C GLN A 78 9.41 11.55 -11.25
N GLU A 79 8.55 11.44 -10.24
CA GLU A 79 8.97 11.40 -8.83
C GLU A 79 9.39 10.01 -8.36
N MET A 80 8.82 8.92 -8.94
CA MET A 80 9.11 7.58 -8.44
C MET A 80 9.30 6.51 -9.53
N GLY A 81 9.32 6.90 -10.81
CA GLY A 81 9.69 6.00 -11.92
C GLY A 81 8.59 5.03 -12.38
N LYS A 82 7.36 5.15 -11.87
CA LYS A 82 6.26 4.30 -12.31
C LYS A 82 5.99 4.51 -13.81
N PRO A 83 5.87 3.43 -14.62
CA PRO A 83 5.49 3.56 -16.01
C PRO A 83 4.17 4.35 -16.16
N ILE A 84 4.15 5.28 -17.09
CA ILE A 84 3.05 6.26 -17.26
C ILE A 84 1.67 5.59 -17.44
N ALA A 85 1.61 4.46 -18.14
CA ALA A 85 0.39 3.69 -18.30
C ALA A 85 -0.14 3.16 -16.94
N GLN A 86 0.77 2.70 -16.07
CA GLN A 86 0.43 2.22 -14.74
C GLN A 86 0.07 3.40 -13.79
N ALA A 87 0.69 4.56 -13.95
CA ALA A 87 0.35 5.77 -13.19
C ALA A 87 -1.05 6.27 -13.54
N ARG A 88 -1.44 6.28 -14.82
CA ARG A 88 -2.82 6.58 -15.26
C ARG A 88 -3.82 5.57 -14.67
N GLY A 89 -3.47 4.29 -14.66
CA GLY A 89 -4.28 3.23 -14.04
C GLY A 89 -4.47 3.43 -12.53
N GLU A 90 -3.46 3.91 -11.83
CA GLU A 90 -3.56 4.24 -10.39
C GLU A 90 -4.59 5.34 -10.14
N ILE A 91 -4.57 6.42 -10.94
CA ILE A 91 -5.50 7.54 -10.76
C ILE A 91 -6.94 7.12 -11.07
N GLU A 92 -7.17 6.35 -12.14
CA GLU A 92 -8.51 5.83 -12.44
C GLU A 92 -9.02 4.88 -11.35
N LYS A 93 -8.14 4.05 -10.78
CA LYS A 93 -8.46 3.22 -9.61
C LYS A 93 -8.89 4.07 -8.42
N CYS A 94 -8.23 5.20 -8.18
CA CYS A 94 -8.57 6.15 -7.13
C CYS A 94 -9.93 6.84 -7.36
N ALA A 95 -10.23 7.22 -8.61
CA ALA A 95 -11.52 7.80 -8.97
C ALA A 95 -12.67 6.80 -8.70
N LYS A 96 -12.49 5.55 -9.14
CA LYS A 96 -13.46 4.47 -8.87
C LYS A 96 -13.63 4.18 -7.37
N LEU A 97 -12.56 4.28 -6.59
CA LEU A 97 -12.64 4.17 -5.13
C LEU A 97 -13.56 5.26 -4.53
N CYS A 98 -13.39 6.50 -4.97
CA CYS A 98 -14.21 7.62 -4.51
C CYS A 98 -15.70 7.41 -4.84
N GLU A 99 -15.99 6.99 -6.08
CA GLU A 99 -17.35 6.70 -6.54
C GLU A 99 -17.98 5.56 -5.73
N TRP A 100 -17.22 4.48 -5.52
CA TRP A 100 -17.71 3.33 -4.77
C TRP A 100 -18.07 3.69 -3.32
N TYR A 101 -17.23 4.44 -2.62
CA TYR A 101 -17.53 4.88 -1.26
C TYR A 101 -18.60 5.98 -1.19
N ALA A 102 -18.74 6.80 -2.23
CA ALA A 102 -19.84 7.74 -2.32
C ALA A 102 -21.21 7.04 -2.34
N GLU A 103 -21.29 5.89 -3.00
CA GLU A 103 -22.50 5.08 -3.13
C GLU A 103 -22.70 4.18 -1.89
N HIS A 104 -21.69 3.41 -1.49
CA HIS A 104 -21.83 2.32 -0.52
C HIS A 104 -21.41 2.72 0.91
N GLY A 105 -20.57 3.74 1.06
CA GLY A 105 -20.03 4.15 2.36
C GLY A 105 -21.07 4.57 3.38
N PRO A 106 -22.14 5.28 3.02
CA PRO A 106 -23.20 5.65 3.98
C PRO A 106 -23.80 4.47 4.71
N ALA A 107 -24.14 3.37 4.01
CA ALA A 107 -24.75 2.19 4.62
C ALA A 107 -23.80 1.46 5.59
N MET A 108 -22.49 1.61 5.43
CA MET A 108 -21.50 1.03 6.34
C MET A 108 -21.45 1.69 7.72
N LEU A 109 -22.07 2.88 7.86
CA LEU A 109 -22.18 3.64 9.10
C LEU A 109 -23.53 3.50 9.76
N ASP A 110 -24.45 2.68 9.20
CA ASP A 110 -25.73 2.41 9.79
C ASP A 110 -25.57 1.80 11.19
N ALA A 111 -26.45 2.23 12.09
CA ALA A 111 -26.45 1.74 13.45
C ALA A 111 -26.86 0.26 13.51
N GLU A 112 -26.13 -0.53 14.29
CA GLU A 112 -26.41 -1.93 14.54
C GLU A 112 -27.34 -2.06 15.76
N ALA A 113 -28.61 -2.33 15.49
CA ALA A 113 -29.60 -2.51 16.54
C ALA A 113 -29.55 -3.91 17.14
N THR A 114 -29.74 -4.01 18.46
CA THR A 114 -29.86 -5.29 19.16
C THR A 114 -30.95 -5.26 20.21
N GLN A 115 -31.51 -6.42 20.52
CA GLN A 115 -32.44 -6.60 21.63
C GLN A 115 -31.64 -6.89 22.90
N VAL A 116 -32.02 -6.23 23.98
CA VAL A 116 -31.44 -6.45 25.30
C VAL A 116 -32.58 -6.66 26.32
N GLU A 117 -32.25 -7.32 27.42
CA GLU A 117 -33.22 -7.53 28.49
C GLU A 117 -33.73 -6.18 29.03
N GLY A 118 -35.04 -6.00 29.04
CA GLY A 118 -35.70 -4.78 29.55
C GLY A 118 -35.68 -3.57 28.62
N GLY A 119 -35.04 -3.64 27.42
CA GLY A 119 -34.93 -2.46 26.59
C GLY A 119 -34.46 -2.70 25.17
N LYS A 120 -33.93 -1.63 24.58
CA LYS A 120 -33.31 -1.63 23.25
C LYS A 120 -31.91 -1.05 23.34
N ALA A 121 -30.97 -1.62 22.58
CA ALA A 121 -29.66 -1.05 22.43
C ALA A 121 -29.27 -0.97 20.94
N ARG A 122 -28.29 -0.13 20.64
CA ARG A 122 -27.69 -0.05 19.32
C ARG A 122 -26.23 0.39 19.45
N ILE A 123 -25.43 0.03 18.45
CA ILE A 123 -24.07 0.54 18.28
C ILE A 123 -24.12 1.60 17.19
N GLU A 124 -23.60 2.78 17.47
CA GLU A 124 -23.45 3.86 16.49
C GLU A 124 -21.97 4.13 16.22
N TYR A 125 -21.63 4.38 14.96
CA TYR A 125 -20.25 4.65 14.53
C TYR A 125 -20.01 6.16 14.47
N ARG A 126 -19.21 6.68 15.40
CA ARG A 126 -18.92 8.11 15.53
C ARG A 126 -17.47 8.41 15.15
N PRO A 127 -17.19 9.41 14.27
CA PRO A 127 -15.82 9.75 13.90
C PRO A 127 -15.01 10.20 15.11
N LEU A 128 -13.73 9.77 15.16
CA LEU A 128 -12.82 10.07 16.27
C LEU A 128 -12.28 11.51 16.23
N GLY A 129 -11.88 12.00 15.05
CA GLY A 129 -11.22 13.31 14.92
C GLY A 129 -10.30 13.40 13.71
N PRO A 130 -9.33 14.34 13.74
CA PRO A 130 -8.27 14.38 12.75
C PRO A 130 -7.36 13.14 12.81
N ILE A 131 -7.13 12.50 11.66
CA ILE A 131 -6.29 11.32 11.51
C ILE A 131 -4.97 11.72 10.86
N LEU A 132 -3.86 11.48 11.54
CA LEU A 132 -2.53 11.65 10.95
C LEU A 132 -2.20 10.45 10.08
N ALA A 133 -1.86 10.70 8.82
CA ALA A 133 -1.48 9.68 7.85
C ALA A 133 -0.04 9.87 7.39
N VAL A 134 0.79 8.85 7.58
CA VAL A 134 2.17 8.81 7.09
C VAL A 134 2.22 7.81 5.94
N MET A 135 2.39 8.32 4.71
CA MET A 135 2.18 7.53 3.49
C MET A 135 3.46 7.37 2.66
N PRO A 136 3.65 6.21 2.01
CA PRO A 136 4.84 5.88 1.24
C PRO A 136 4.74 6.40 -0.20
N TRP A 137 5.84 6.25 -0.93
CA TRP A 137 6.03 6.75 -2.28
C TRP A 137 5.60 5.79 -3.40
N ASN A 138 5.36 4.51 -3.12
CA ASN A 138 5.22 3.49 -4.18
C ASN A 138 3.89 3.53 -4.96
N PHE A 139 2.83 4.03 -4.34
CA PHE A 139 1.56 4.41 -4.98
C PHE A 139 1.11 5.75 -4.41
N PRO A 140 1.64 6.87 -4.95
CA PRO A 140 1.54 8.18 -4.31
C PRO A 140 0.10 8.69 -4.10
N ILE A 141 -0.83 8.27 -4.94
CA ILE A 141 -2.24 8.68 -4.83
C ILE A 141 -3.08 7.56 -4.18
N TRP A 142 -2.87 6.30 -4.62
CA TRP A 142 -3.66 5.18 -4.12
C TRP A 142 -3.49 4.94 -2.61
N GLN A 143 -2.24 4.93 -2.10
CA GLN A 143 -2.00 4.69 -0.68
C GLN A 143 -2.65 5.77 0.21
N VAL A 144 -2.68 7.01 -0.27
CA VAL A 144 -3.34 8.10 0.43
C VAL A 144 -4.86 7.92 0.42
N LEU A 145 -5.45 7.75 -0.77
CA LEU A 145 -6.91 7.72 -0.93
C LEU A 145 -7.52 6.44 -0.38
N ARG A 146 -6.79 5.31 -0.38
CA ARG A 146 -7.21 4.05 0.23
C ARG A 146 -7.57 4.24 1.72
N GLY A 147 -6.78 5.03 2.44
CA GLY A 147 -7.07 5.39 3.83
C GLY A 147 -7.97 6.62 3.97
N ALA A 148 -7.76 7.67 3.15
CA ALA A 148 -8.45 8.95 3.28
C ALA A 148 -9.95 8.84 2.95
N VAL A 149 -10.32 8.18 1.85
CA VAL A 149 -11.73 8.15 1.38
C VAL A 149 -12.66 7.52 2.42
N PRO A 150 -12.38 6.30 2.96
CA PRO A 150 -13.23 5.73 4.02
C PRO A 150 -13.19 6.56 5.31
N THR A 151 -12.06 7.17 5.65
CA THR A 151 -11.92 8.04 6.83
C THR A 151 -12.78 9.31 6.71
N LEU A 152 -12.80 9.93 5.52
CA LEU A 152 -13.56 11.15 5.25
C LEU A 152 -15.07 10.91 5.18
N ILE A 153 -15.52 9.80 4.54
CA ILE A 153 -16.97 9.48 4.53
C ILE A 153 -17.47 9.19 5.93
N ALA A 154 -16.66 8.59 6.81
CA ALA A 154 -16.99 8.39 8.22
C ALA A 154 -17.15 9.71 9.00
N GLY A 155 -16.58 10.82 8.51
CA GLY A 155 -16.70 12.16 9.12
C GLY A 155 -15.46 12.60 9.90
N ASN A 156 -14.35 11.90 9.79
CA ASN A 156 -13.03 12.34 10.26
C ASN A 156 -12.42 13.36 9.30
N THR A 157 -11.39 14.08 9.72
CA THR A 157 -10.49 14.83 8.84
C THR A 157 -9.16 14.10 8.68
N TYR A 158 -8.39 14.44 7.65
CA TYR A 158 -7.20 13.68 7.29
C TYR A 158 -6.00 14.62 7.11
N VAL A 159 -4.93 14.37 7.84
CA VAL A 159 -3.68 15.13 7.81
C VAL A 159 -2.60 14.25 7.21
N LEU A 160 -2.24 14.51 5.95
CA LEU A 160 -1.28 13.73 5.19
C LEU A 160 0.14 14.24 5.42
N LYS A 161 1.04 13.38 5.87
CA LYS A 161 2.49 13.51 5.74
C LYS A 161 2.98 12.50 4.70
N HIS A 162 3.26 12.96 3.50
CA HIS A 162 3.72 12.07 2.42
C HIS A 162 5.22 11.80 2.46
N ALA A 163 5.69 10.78 1.71
CA ALA A 163 7.11 10.53 1.55
C ALA A 163 7.81 11.72 0.87
N PRO A 164 9.04 12.07 1.30
CA PRO A 164 9.72 13.28 0.84
C PRO A 164 9.97 13.36 -0.67
N ASN A 165 10.11 12.19 -1.31
CA ASN A 165 10.40 12.10 -2.74
C ASN A 165 9.16 12.24 -3.65
N VAL A 166 7.94 12.32 -3.10
CA VAL A 166 6.69 12.42 -3.88
C VAL A 166 5.80 13.59 -3.41
N MET A 167 6.41 14.68 -2.98
CA MET A 167 5.69 15.87 -2.49
C MET A 167 4.92 16.60 -3.60
N GLY A 168 5.40 16.58 -4.85
CA GLY A 168 4.64 17.11 -5.99
C GLY A 168 3.31 16.41 -6.18
N SER A 169 3.31 15.07 -6.10
CA SER A 169 2.09 14.26 -6.12
C SER A 169 1.14 14.60 -4.96
N ALA A 170 1.69 14.82 -3.74
CA ALA A 170 0.89 15.22 -2.57
C ALA A 170 0.18 16.55 -2.78
N TYR A 171 0.87 17.55 -3.34
CA TYR A 171 0.28 18.86 -3.60
C TYR A 171 -0.74 18.85 -4.74
N LEU A 172 -0.49 18.08 -5.81
CA LEU A 172 -1.50 17.89 -6.86
C LEU A 172 -2.76 17.19 -6.31
N LEU A 173 -2.60 16.24 -5.41
CA LEU A 173 -3.75 15.61 -4.75
C LEU A 173 -4.52 16.61 -3.87
N ARG A 174 -3.83 17.43 -3.07
CA ARG A 174 -4.46 18.53 -2.30
C ARG A 174 -5.29 19.44 -3.21
N ASP A 175 -4.72 19.82 -4.34
CA ASP A 175 -5.37 20.72 -5.29
C ASP A 175 -6.62 20.06 -5.92
N ALA A 176 -6.62 18.72 -6.10
CA ALA A 176 -7.81 17.97 -6.51
C ALA A 176 -8.92 18.00 -5.44
N PHE A 177 -8.59 17.92 -4.15
CA PHE A 177 -9.57 18.10 -3.06
C PHE A 177 -10.16 19.52 -3.05
N VAL A 178 -9.34 20.55 -3.25
CA VAL A 178 -9.81 21.94 -3.36
C VAL A 178 -10.74 22.09 -4.57
N ARG A 179 -10.35 21.58 -5.73
CA ARG A 179 -11.16 21.58 -6.97
C ARG A 179 -12.50 20.86 -6.77
N ALA A 180 -12.54 19.78 -6.03
CA ALA A 180 -13.75 19.04 -5.70
C ALA A 180 -14.65 19.76 -4.69
N GLY A 181 -14.20 20.89 -4.11
CA GLY A 181 -14.98 21.70 -3.18
C GLY A 181 -14.97 21.21 -1.73
N PHE A 182 -13.98 20.41 -1.33
CA PHE A 182 -13.81 20.06 0.08
C PHE A 182 -13.48 21.31 0.89
N PRO A 183 -14.08 21.46 2.09
CA PRO A 183 -13.75 22.57 2.98
C PRO A 183 -12.27 22.50 3.43
N GLU A 184 -11.67 23.67 3.60
CA GLU A 184 -10.31 23.79 4.17
C GLU A 184 -10.21 23.03 5.50
N GLY A 185 -9.11 22.33 5.71
CA GLY A 185 -8.83 21.53 6.91
C GLY A 185 -9.43 20.12 6.90
N VAL A 186 -10.30 19.78 5.93
CA VAL A 186 -10.82 18.41 5.82
C VAL A 186 -9.75 17.45 5.31
N PHE A 187 -8.94 17.89 4.35
CA PHE A 187 -7.75 17.21 3.87
C PHE A 187 -6.58 18.19 3.89
N GLU A 188 -5.62 17.97 4.78
CA GLU A 188 -4.42 18.80 4.95
C GLU A 188 -3.20 18.02 4.50
N VAL A 189 -2.24 18.70 3.88
CA VAL A 189 -0.92 18.16 3.56
C VAL A 189 0.11 18.91 4.38
N ILE A 190 0.92 18.17 5.13
CA ILE A 190 2.05 18.70 5.90
C ILE A 190 3.37 18.15 5.37
N ASN A 191 4.34 19.01 5.20
CA ASN A 191 5.71 18.64 4.83
C ASN A 191 6.65 18.87 6.01
N VAL A 192 6.74 17.88 6.89
CA VAL A 192 7.52 17.99 8.14
C VAL A 192 8.59 16.90 8.24
N THR A 193 9.58 17.12 9.08
CA THR A 193 10.60 16.14 9.41
C THR A 193 10.03 15.00 10.27
N PRO A 194 10.78 13.90 10.50
CA PRO A 194 10.36 12.85 11.44
C PRO A 194 10.04 13.37 12.86
N GLU A 195 10.76 14.38 13.32
CA GLU A 195 10.50 15.05 14.61
C GLU A 195 9.17 15.79 14.60
N GLY A 196 8.82 16.43 13.47
CA GLY A 196 7.51 17.06 13.28
C GLY A 196 6.37 16.02 13.29
N VAL A 197 6.60 14.83 12.73
CA VAL A 197 5.64 13.70 12.84
C VAL A 197 5.47 13.28 14.29
N SER A 198 6.56 13.14 15.06
CA SER A 198 6.49 12.79 16.48
C SER A 198 5.71 13.83 17.29
N THR A 199 5.93 15.11 16.98
CA THR A 199 5.16 16.22 17.57
C THR A 199 3.67 16.10 17.25
N ALA A 200 3.30 15.84 15.99
CA ALA A 200 1.91 15.66 15.58
C ALA A 200 1.26 14.43 16.25
N ILE A 201 1.98 13.31 16.39
CA ILE A 201 1.46 12.13 17.10
C ILE A 201 1.14 12.44 18.56
N ALA A 202 1.99 13.22 19.23
CA ALA A 202 1.79 13.62 20.63
C ALA A 202 0.67 14.66 20.81
N ASP A 203 0.32 15.41 19.77
CA ASP A 203 -0.64 16.52 19.84
C ASP A 203 -2.08 16.02 20.11
N PRO A 204 -2.78 16.56 21.12
CA PRO A 204 -4.14 16.09 21.50
C PRO A 204 -5.19 16.32 20.42
N ARG A 205 -4.95 17.18 19.43
CA ARG A 205 -5.86 17.40 18.29
C ARG A 205 -5.88 16.21 17.32
N ILE A 206 -4.81 15.41 17.25
CA ILE A 206 -4.76 14.18 16.44
C ILE A 206 -5.41 13.05 17.24
N ALA A 207 -6.45 12.44 16.68
CA ALA A 207 -7.22 11.39 17.34
C ALA A 207 -6.66 9.98 17.11
N ALA A 208 -6.06 9.72 15.94
CA ALA A 208 -5.48 8.43 15.60
C ALA A 208 -4.42 8.59 14.51
N VAL A 209 -3.69 7.51 14.22
CA VAL A 209 -2.58 7.50 13.26
C VAL A 209 -2.76 6.34 12.29
N THR A 210 -2.49 6.56 11.01
CA THR A 210 -2.32 5.49 10.02
C THR A 210 -0.97 5.63 9.35
N LEU A 211 -0.29 4.50 9.14
CA LEU A 211 0.97 4.45 8.42
C LEU A 211 0.96 3.30 7.43
N THR A 212 1.33 3.60 6.19
CA THR A 212 1.80 2.59 5.23
C THR A 212 3.29 2.82 5.00
N GLY A 213 4.11 1.76 5.14
CA GLY A 213 5.56 1.91 4.99
C GLY A 213 6.38 0.70 5.41
N SER A 214 7.66 0.91 5.72
CA SER A 214 8.55 -0.16 6.17
C SER A 214 8.23 -0.62 7.61
N VAL A 215 8.59 -1.86 7.94
CA VAL A 215 8.48 -2.42 9.30
C VAL A 215 9.15 -1.48 10.33
N ARG A 216 10.34 -0.97 10.02
CA ARG A 216 11.05 -0.04 10.90
C ARG A 216 10.23 1.24 11.20
N ALA A 217 9.62 1.83 10.17
CA ALA A 217 8.75 2.99 10.34
C ALA A 217 7.50 2.63 11.15
N GLY A 218 6.89 1.47 10.87
CA GLY A 218 5.72 0.97 11.60
C GLY A 218 6.00 0.79 13.10
N MET A 219 7.12 0.18 13.46
CA MET A 219 7.54 0.01 14.85
C MET A 219 7.72 1.37 15.57
N ALA A 220 8.35 2.34 14.90
CA ALA A 220 8.59 3.67 15.47
C ALA A 220 7.28 4.45 15.68
N ILE A 221 6.38 4.45 14.68
CA ILE A 221 5.09 5.15 14.75
C ILE A 221 4.13 4.44 15.71
N GLY A 222 4.05 3.10 15.66
CA GLY A 222 3.21 2.31 16.56
C GLY A 222 3.57 2.50 18.03
N ALA A 223 4.87 2.54 18.35
CA ALA A 223 5.34 2.82 19.71
C ALA A 223 4.91 4.22 20.20
N GLN A 224 5.02 5.24 19.33
CA GLN A 224 4.63 6.62 19.66
C GLN A 224 3.12 6.76 19.80
N ALA A 225 2.34 6.14 18.88
CA ALA A 225 0.88 6.13 18.96
C ALA A 225 0.39 5.44 20.24
N GLY A 226 0.99 4.29 20.61
CA GLY A 226 0.70 3.58 21.85
C GLY A 226 1.02 4.40 23.09
N ALA A 227 2.17 5.08 23.12
CA ALA A 227 2.54 5.97 24.22
C ALA A 227 1.56 7.15 24.37
N ALA A 228 0.95 7.61 23.27
CA ALA A 228 -0.07 8.66 23.26
C ALA A 228 -1.51 8.13 23.43
N LEU A 229 -1.71 6.81 23.63
CA LEU A 229 -3.01 6.13 23.71
C LEU A 229 -3.90 6.38 22.48
N LYS A 230 -3.28 6.46 21.29
CA LYS A 230 -3.98 6.68 20.02
C LYS A 230 -4.12 5.38 19.24
N LYS A 231 -5.31 5.16 18.69
CA LYS A 231 -5.54 4.07 17.75
C LYS A 231 -4.57 4.19 16.57
N CYS A 232 -4.03 3.07 16.10
CA CYS A 232 -3.07 3.05 15.03
C CYS A 232 -3.40 1.94 14.04
N VAL A 233 -3.32 2.25 12.73
CA VAL A 233 -3.34 1.27 11.64
C VAL A 233 -1.95 1.24 11.02
N LEU A 234 -1.39 0.05 10.87
CA LEU A 234 -0.08 -0.17 10.27
C LEU A 234 -0.22 -1.12 9.10
N GLU A 235 0.06 -0.62 7.89
CA GLU A 235 0.18 -1.37 6.65
C GLU A 235 1.65 -1.40 6.24
N LEU A 236 2.31 -2.54 6.41
CA LEU A 236 3.77 -2.61 6.32
C LEU A 236 4.23 -3.48 5.15
N GLY A 237 5.48 -3.93 5.19
CA GLY A 237 6.04 -4.80 4.18
C GLY A 237 5.36 -6.16 4.08
N GLY A 238 5.67 -6.88 3.01
CA GLY A 238 5.20 -8.24 2.77
C GLY A 238 6.21 -9.02 1.94
N SER A 239 6.27 -10.33 2.14
CA SER A 239 6.97 -11.27 1.27
C SER A 239 5.98 -12.34 0.85
N ASP A 240 5.01 -11.91 0.02
CA ASP A 240 3.81 -12.70 -0.26
C ASP A 240 4.14 -13.97 -1.05
N PRO A 241 3.62 -15.12 -0.62
CA PRO A 241 3.72 -16.37 -1.34
C PRO A 241 2.72 -16.41 -2.51
N PHE A 242 3.19 -16.92 -3.64
CA PHE A 242 2.40 -17.26 -4.82
C PHE A 242 2.59 -18.76 -5.06
N ILE A 243 1.60 -19.55 -4.65
CA ILE A 243 1.63 -21.01 -4.67
C ILE A 243 1.04 -21.51 -5.99
N VAL A 244 1.74 -22.43 -6.66
CA VAL A 244 1.26 -23.11 -7.87
C VAL A 244 1.29 -24.61 -7.66
N LEU A 245 0.12 -25.26 -7.67
CA LEU A 245 -0.01 -26.70 -7.49
C LEU A 245 0.07 -27.44 -8.83
N ASN A 246 0.29 -28.75 -8.79
CA ASN A 246 0.52 -29.61 -9.96
C ASN A 246 -0.60 -29.58 -11.00
N ASP A 247 -1.83 -29.30 -10.61
CA ASP A 247 -3.02 -29.29 -11.47
C ASP A 247 -3.40 -27.89 -11.98
N ALA A 248 -2.55 -26.87 -11.71
CA ALA A 248 -2.80 -25.49 -12.10
C ALA A 248 -2.72 -25.30 -13.62
N ASP A 249 -3.54 -24.37 -14.15
CA ASP A 249 -3.31 -23.83 -15.49
C ASP A 249 -2.03 -22.96 -15.44
N LEU A 250 -0.96 -23.49 -16.02
CA LEU A 250 0.37 -22.84 -15.95
C LEU A 250 0.44 -21.55 -16.79
N ASP A 251 -0.32 -21.43 -17.87
CA ASP A 251 -0.29 -20.21 -18.70
C ASP A 251 -0.95 -19.05 -17.93
N GLU A 252 -2.09 -19.30 -17.31
CA GLU A 252 -2.76 -18.31 -16.45
C GLU A 252 -1.92 -18.01 -15.19
N ALA A 253 -1.35 -19.02 -14.54
CA ALA A 253 -0.51 -18.85 -13.36
C ALA A 253 0.75 -18.01 -13.66
N VAL A 254 1.42 -18.25 -14.78
CA VAL A 254 2.59 -17.49 -15.24
C VAL A 254 2.20 -16.05 -15.53
N HIS A 255 1.10 -15.82 -16.27
CA HIS A 255 0.61 -14.47 -16.54
C HIS A 255 0.36 -13.68 -15.24
N ALA A 256 -0.36 -14.28 -14.31
CA ALA A 256 -0.67 -13.66 -13.02
C ALA A 256 0.59 -13.45 -12.15
N ALA A 257 1.53 -14.39 -12.15
CA ALA A 257 2.80 -14.27 -11.44
C ALA A 257 3.66 -13.11 -12.00
N VAL A 258 3.72 -12.95 -13.33
CA VAL A 258 4.42 -11.83 -13.96
C VAL A 258 3.80 -10.49 -13.57
N VAL A 259 2.48 -10.36 -13.67
CA VAL A 259 1.78 -9.13 -13.25
C VAL A 259 1.98 -8.89 -11.75
N GLY A 260 1.72 -9.90 -10.92
CA GLY A 260 1.85 -9.83 -9.47
C GLY A 260 3.26 -9.53 -8.97
N ARG A 261 4.29 -9.93 -9.75
CA ARG A 261 5.69 -9.69 -9.36
C ARG A 261 6.26 -8.37 -9.89
N TYR A 262 5.98 -8.02 -11.15
CA TYR A 262 6.73 -6.97 -11.85
C TYR A 262 5.97 -5.66 -12.06
N GLN A 263 4.67 -5.60 -11.76
CA GLN A 263 3.94 -4.33 -11.73
C GLN A 263 4.66 -3.31 -10.84
N ASN A 264 4.68 -2.04 -11.25
CA ASN A 264 5.38 -0.95 -10.55
C ASN A 264 6.88 -1.25 -10.30
N SER A 265 7.53 -1.94 -11.25
CA SER A 265 8.91 -2.41 -11.13
C SER A 265 9.12 -3.28 -9.87
N GLY A 266 8.09 -4.03 -9.45
CA GLY A 266 8.12 -4.89 -8.27
C GLY A 266 8.04 -4.16 -6.93
N GLN A 267 7.84 -2.86 -6.92
CA GLN A 267 7.79 -2.02 -5.71
C GLN A 267 6.40 -2.00 -5.09
N VAL A 268 5.88 -3.19 -4.76
CA VAL A 268 4.54 -3.44 -4.23
C VAL A 268 4.65 -4.26 -2.95
N CYS A 269 3.99 -3.84 -1.88
CA CYS A 269 3.99 -4.58 -0.60
C CYS A 269 3.39 -5.99 -0.77
N ALA A 270 2.27 -6.10 -1.50
CA ALA A 270 1.58 -7.36 -1.81
C ALA A 270 2.06 -8.00 -3.13
N ALA A 271 3.32 -7.80 -3.53
CA ALA A 271 3.86 -8.45 -4.72
C ALA A 271 4.14 -9.95 -4.47
N ALA A 272 4.00 -10.78 -5.52
CA ALA A 272 4.35 -12.20 -5.51
C ALA A 272 5.88 -12.37 -5.41
N LYS A 273 6.45 -12.22 -4.21
CA LYS A 273 7.90 -12.21 -4.00
C LYS A 273 8.47 -13.62 -3.90
N ARG A 274 7.70 -14.59 -3.38
CA ARG A 274 8.07 -15.99 -3.23
C ARG A 274 7.16 -16.85 -4.11
N LEU A 275 7.66 -17.29 -5.27
CA LEU A 275 6.95 -18.20 -6.18
C LEU A 275 7.20 -19.64 -5.69
N ILE A 276 6.24 -20.21 -4.97
CA ILE A 276 6.31 -21.52 -4.36
C ILE A 276 5.61 -22.51 -5.28
N ILE A 277 6.38 -23.31 -6.01
CA ILE A 277 5.89 -24.14 -7.10
C ILE A 277 6.02 -25.62 -6.70
N GLU A 278 4.96 -26.39 -6.88
CA GLU A 278 4.99 -27.83 -6.61
C GLU A 278 5.92 -28.55 -7.61
N GLU A 279 6.69 -29.52 -7.13
CA GLU A 279 7.80 -30.15 -7.85
C GLU A 279 7.44 -30.72 -9.22
N GLY A 280 6.18 -31.22 -9.37
CA GLY A 280 5.72 -31.79 -10.63
C GLY A 280 5.59 -30.80 -11.80
N VAL A 281 5.51 -29.50 -11.49
CA VAL A 281 5.32 -28.44 -12.52
C VAL A 281 6.41 -27.36 -12.46
N VAL A 282 7.37 -27.44 -11.54
CA VAL A 282 8.37 -26.40 -11.35
C VAL A 282 9.23 -26.12 -12.58
N GLU A 283 9.65 -27.13 -13.31
CA GLU A 283 10.48 -26.98 -14.51
C GLU A 283 9.72 -26.25 -15.61
N GLU A 284 8.48 -26.66 -15.88
CA GLU A 284 7.66 -26.06 -16.93
C GLU A 284 7.25 -24.63 -16.55
N PHE A 285 6.81 -24.40 -15.33
CA PHE A 285 6.48 -23.07 -14.81
C PHE A 285 7.69 -22.15 -14.92
N THR A 286 8.86 -22.57 -14.44
CA THR A 286 10.11 -21.78 -14.47
C THR A 286 10.47 -21.38 -15.88
N ARG A 287 10.47 -22.31 -16.83
CA ARG A 287 10.77 -22.04 -18.24
C ARG A 287 9.81 -20.99 -18.82
N LYS A 288 8.49 -21.15 -18.62
CA LYS A 288 7.47 -20.22 -19.11
C LYS A 288 7.60 -18.85 -18.43
N PHE A 289 7.84 -18.81 -17.12
CA PHE A 289 7.98 -17.57 -16.35
C PHE A 289 9.20 -16.76 -16.76
N VAL A 290 10.36 -17.41 -16.95
CA VAL A 290 11.59 -16.77 -17.46
C VAL A 290 11.37 -16.18 -18.85
N GLU A 291 10.72 -16.94 -19.75
CA GLU A 291 10.42 -16.45 -21.09
C GLU A 291 9.48 -15.25 -21.06
N ALA A 292 8.39 -15.30 -20.30
CA ALA A 292 7.45 -14.19 -20.13
C ALA A 292 8.13 -12.96 -19.49
N THR A 293 9.01 -13.17 -18.51
CA THR A 293 9.77 -12.09 -17.87
C THR A 293 10.72 -11.42 -18.85
N ARG A 294 11.37 -12.19 -19.76
CA ARG A 294 12.29 -11.68 -20.78
C ARG A 294 11.60 -10.75 -21.78
N GLN A 295 10.30 -10.92 -22.00
CA GLN A 295 9.49 -10.09 -22.90
C GLN A 295 9.10 -8.74 -22.28
N LEU A 296 9.33 -8.53 -20.99
CA LEU A 296 8.97 -7.27 -20.32
C LEU A 296 9.84 -6.12 -20.83
N LYS A 297 9.20 -5.08 -21.31
CA LYS A 297 9.88 -3.91 -21.86
C LYS A 297 10.38 -3.01 -20.72
N VAL A 298 11.69 -2.96 -20.57
CA VAL A 298 12.39 -2.06 -19.64
C VAL A 298 12.77 -0.78 -20.36
N GLY A 299 12.55 0.39 -19.78
CA GLY A 299 12.93 1.64 -20.45
C GLY A 299 12.40 2.91 -19.80
N ASP A 300 12.40 3.99 -20.57
CA ASP A 300 11.87 5.29 -20.15
C ASP A 300 10.43 5.14 -19.65
N PRO A 301 10.16 5.48 -18.38
CA PRO A 301 8.84 5.32 -17.79
C PRO A 301 7.76 6.24 -18.40
N LEU A 302 8.14 7.28 -19.13
CA LEU A 302 7.21 8.14 -19.87
C LEU A 302 6.76 7.50 -21.21
N ASN A 303 7.45 6.46 -21.69
CA ASN A 303 7.00 5.72 -22.86
C ASN A 303 5.83 4.81 -22.50
N ALA A 304 4.73 4.91 -23.25
CA ALA A 304 3.50 4.15 -22.99
C ALA A 304 3.67 2.62 -23.03
N ASP A 305 4.66 2.14 -23.79
CA ASP A 305 4.94 0.70 -23.91
C ASP A 305 5.86 0.16 -22.81
N THR A 306 6.45 1.00 -22.00
CA THR A 306 7.33 0.57 -20.92
C THR A 306 6.52 -0.14 -19.84
N TYR A 307 6.94 -1.36 -19.48
CA TYR A 307 6.34 -2.13 -18.40
C TYR A 307 7.13 -1.99 -17.08
N ILE A 308 8.45 -1.98 -17.17
CA ILE A 308 9.38 -1.79 -16.04
C ILE A 308 10.13 -0.48 -16.22
N GLY A 309 9.88 0.45 -15.32
CA GLY A 309 10.62 1.70 -15.17
C GLY A 309 11.78 1.56 -14.18
N PRO A 310 12.45 2.67 -13.82
CA PRO A 310 13.47 2.67 -12.79
C PRO A 310 12.86 2.44 -11.41
N MET A 311 13.68 1.98 -10.48
CA MET A 311 13.33 1.98 -9.05
C MET A 311 13.33 3.41 -8.52
N ALA A 312 12.44 3.71 -7.60
CA ALA A 312 12.20 5.08 -7.12
C ALA A 312 13.40 5.69 -6.38
N ARG A 313 14.23 4.88 -5.72
CA ARG A 313 15.31 5.34 -4.85
C ARG A 313 16.58 4.56 -5.11
N PHE A 314 17.70 5.26 -5.22
CA PHE A 314 19.02 4.67 -5.48
C PHE A 314 19.50 3.77 -4.34
N ASP A 315 19.25 4.17 -3.09
CA ASP A 315 19.60 3.37 -1.91
C ASP A 315 18.82 2.04 -1.85
N LEU A 316 17.56 2.02 -2.25
CA LEU A 316 16.76 0.80 -2.28
C LEU A 316 17.16 -0.14 -3.44
N ARG A 317 17.61 0.41 -4.58
CA ARG A 317 18.20 -0.41 -5.64
C ARG A 317 19.50 -1.05 -5.17
N ASP A 318 20.33 -0.30 -4.44
CA ASP A 318 21.60 -0.80 -3.93
C ASP A 318 21.38 -1.88 -2.85
N GLU A 319 20.37 -1.73 -2.00
CA GLU A 319 19.94 -2.74 -1.03
C GLU A 319 19.44 -4.01 -1.74
N LEU A 320 18.58 -3.85 -2.76
CA LEU A 320 18.08 -4.97 -3.57
C LEU A 320 19.22 -5.74 -4.26
N ASP A 321 20.18 -5.02 -4.85
CA ASP A 321 21.34 -5.60 -5.50
C ASP A 321 22.20 -6.41 -4.51
N GLN A 322 22.34 -5.94 -3.27
CA GLN A 322 23.03 -6.69 -2.23
C GLN A 322 22.24 -7.95 -1.84
N GLN A 323 20.92 -7.86 -1.65
CA GLN A 323 20.07 -9.01 -1.35
C GLN A 323 20.15 -10.10 -2.44
N VAL A 324 20.21 -9.70 -3.72
CA VAL A 324 20.39 -10.64 -4.84
C VAL A 324 21.76 -11.32 -4.78
N ARG A 325 22.84 -10.55 -4.55
CA ARG A 325 24.19 -11.12 -4.41
C ARG A 325 24.29 -12.10 -3.25
N ASP A 326 23.80 -11.72 -2.09
CA ASP A 326 23.80 -12.58 -0.90
C ASP A 326 23.08 -13.91 -1.20
N THR A 327 21.91 -13.83 -1.87
CA THR A 327 21.14 -15.03 -2.25
C THR A 327 21.90 -15.93 -3.22
N LEU A 328 22.64 -15.36 -4.18
CA LEU A 328 23.48 -16.11 -5.11
C LEU A 328 24.67 -16.76 -4.41
N GLU A 329 25.33 -16.05 -3.47
CA GLU A 329 26.42 -16.59 -2.65
C GLU A 329 25.93 -17.70 -1.73
N GLU A 330 24.67 -17.67 -1.29
CA GLU A 330 24.00 -18.72 -0.52
C GLU A 330 23.63 -19.95 -1.36
N GLY A 331 23.78 -19.90 -2.69
CA GLY A 331 23.66 -21.04 -3.59
C GLY A 331 22.43 -21.05 -4.51
N ALA A 332 21.68 -19.97 -4.61
CA ALA A 332 20.61 -19.85 -5.60
C ALA A 332 21.15 -19.77 -7.03
N THR A 333 20.33 -20.16 -7.99
CA THR A 333 20.66 -20.12 -9.44
C THR A 333 20.08 -18.87 -10.08
N LEU A 334 20.92 -18.07 -10.76
CA LEU A 334 20.46 -16.92 -11.55
C LEU A 334 20.00 -17.38 -12.93
N LEU A 335 18.72 -17.19 -13.25
CA LEU A 335 18.16 -17.55 -14.56
C LEU A 335 18.00 -16.34 -15.49
N LEU A 336 17.84 -15.14 -14.94
CA LEU A 336 17.66 -13.90 -15.69
C LEU A 336 18.06 -12.69 -14.85
N GLY A 337 18.63 -11.64 -15.46
CA GLY A 337 18.91 -10.35 -14.85
C GLY A 337 20.04 -10.37 -13.81
N GLY A 338 19.71 -9.99 -12.57
CA GLY A 338 20.61 -10.05 -11.41
C GLY A 338 21.61 -8.90 -11.31
N ARG A 339 21.34 -7.78 -11.97
CA ARG A 339 22.27 -6.63 -11.98
C ARG A 339 21.58 -5.29 -12.19
N LYS A 340 22.26 -4.24 -11.76
CA LYS A 340 21.93 -2.87 -12.12
C LYS A 340 22.11 -2.68 -13.61
N ALA A 341 21.16 -2.03 -14.28
CA ALA A 341 21.32 -1.68 -15.67
C ALA A 341 22.38 -0.58 -15.82
N GLU A 342 23.06 -0.56 -16.95
CA GLU A 342 24.04 0.47 -17.28
C GLU A 342 23.34 1.81 -17.58
N GLY A 343 23.99 2.94 -17.24
CA GLY A 343 23.51 4.29 -17.51
C GLY A 343 23.19 5.09 -16.25
N ALA A 344 22.67 6.31 -16.43
CA ALA A 344 22.45 7.27 -15.35
C ALA A 344 21.21 6.98 -14.51
N GLY A 345 20.23 6.23 -15.04
CA GLY A 345 18.97 5.96 -14.36
C GLY A 345 19.07 4.88 -13.27
N ASN A 346 18.09 4.87 -12.40
CA ASN A 346 18.01 3.94 -11.27
C ASN A 346 17.37 2.58 -11.66
N PHE A 347 17.77 2.03 -12.81
CA PHE A 347 17.21 0.80 -13.34
C PHE A 347 17.86 -0.44 -12.72
N TYR A 348 17.05 -1.48 -12.57
CA TYR A 348 17.45 -2.83 -12.20
C TYR A 348 16.82 -3.82 -13.18
N GLU A 349 17.58 -4.77 -13.70
CA GLU A 349 17.07 -5.74 -14.66
C GLU A 349 16.01 -6.66 -14.00
N PRO A 350 14.90 -6.99 -14.71
CA PRO A 350 13.98 -8.01 -14.26
C PRO A 350 14.75 -9.31 -13.99
N THR A 351 14.63 -9.80 -12.77
CA THR A 351 15.50 -10.87 -12.26
C THR A 351 14.66 -12.07 -11.83
N VAL A 352 15.17 -13.26 -12.14
CA VAL A 352 14.62 -14.53 -11.71
C VAL A 352 15.71 -15.36 -11.04
N LEU A 353 15.50 -15.70 -9.77
CA LEU A 353 16.32 -16.60 -8.97
C LEU A 353 15.59 -17.93 -8.82
N ALA A 354 16.26 -19.04 -9.07
CA ALA A 354 15.75 -20.39 -8.85
C ALA A 354 16.54 -21.11 -7.76
N ASP A 355 16.10 -22.29 -7.38
CA ASP A 355 16.69 -23.11 -6.32
C ASP A 355 16.79 -22.39 -4.97
N VAL A 356 15.88 -21.43 -4.75
CA VAL A 356 15.84 -20.68 -3.50
C VAL A 356 15.30 -21.57 -2.39
N THR A 357 16.03 -21.63 -1.28
CA THR A 357 15.64 -22.37 -0.08
C THR A 357 15.16 -21.43 1.03
N ASP A 358 14.52 -22.01 2.04
CA ASP A 358 14.00 -21.32 3.23
C ASP A 358 15.08 -20.64 4.10
N ARG A 359 16.37 -20.85 3.80
CA ARG A 359 17.49 -20.25 4.55
C ARG A 359 18.06 -19.01 3.89
N MET A 360 17.75 -18.80 2.62
CA MET A 360 18.37 -17.77 1.78
C MET A 360 17.76 -16.39 2.01
N THR A 361 18.55 -15.37 1.75
CA THR A 361 18.20 -13.95 1.92
C THR A 361 16.92 -13.58 1.20
N SER A 362 16.74 -14.00 -0.06
CA SER A 362 15.54 -13.66 -0.85
C SER A 362 14.27 -14.37 -0.40
N PHE A 363 14.39 -15.43 0.40
CA PHE A 363 13.25 -16.07 1.04
C PHE A 363 12.84 -15.35 2.33
N LYS A 364 13.82 -14.93 3.15
CA LYS A 364 13.60 -14.37 4.50
C LYS A 364 13.30 -12.86 4.48
N GLN A 365 13.87 -12.11 3.52
CA GLN A 365 13.72 -10.66 3.45
C GLN A 365 12.72 -10.24 2.39
N GLU A 366 12.18 -9.04 2.54
CA GLU A 366 11.35 -8.42 1.51
C GLU A 366 12.21 -7.90 0.37
N LEU A 367 12.04 -8.45 -0.84
CA LEU A 367 12.66 -7.93 -2.06
C LEU A 367 11.76 -6.86 -2.71
N PHE A 368 12.09 -5.58 -2.48
CA PHE A 368 11.25 -4.47 -2.91
C PHE A 368 11.71 -3.88 -4.25
N GLY A 369 11.66 -4.70 -5.30
CA GLY A 369 12.09 -4.38 -6.66
C GLY A 369 11.84 -5.55 -7.62
N PRO A 370 12.27 -5.52 -8.89
CA PRO A 370 11.88 -6.48 -9.93
C PRO A 370 12.64 -7.82 -9.84
N VAL A 371 12.58 -8.50 -8.70
CA VAL A 371 13.25 -9.78 -8.45
C VAL A 371 12.26 -10.83 -7.98
N ALA A 372 12.16 -11.95 -8.68
CA ALA A 372 11.34 -13.10 -8.32
C ALA A 372 12.22 -14.23 -7.77
N SER A 373 11.78 -14.91 -6.71
CA SER A 373 12.40 -16.10 -6.14
C SER A 373 11.53 -17.31 -6.36
N ILE A 374 12.04 -18.35 -7.04
CA ILE A 374 11.35 -19.62 -7.27
C ILE A 374 11.80 -20.63 -6.22
N ILE A 375 10.84 -21.18 -5.50
CA ILE A 375 11.01 -22.14 -4.41
C ILE A 375 10.25 -23.42 -4.77
N THR A 376 10.86 -24.57 -4.66
CA THR A 376 10.21 -25.85 -4.94
C THR A 376 9.52 -26.40 -3.70
N ALA A 377 8.24 -26.76 -3.82
CA ALA A 377 7.49 -27.47 -2.79
C ALA A 377 7.24 -28.92 -3.22
N ARG A 378 7.33 -29.87 -2.28
CA ARG A 378 7.07 -31.30 -2.56
C ARG A 378 5.59 -31.57 -2.84
N ASP A 379 4.73 -30.89 -2.14
CA ASP A 379 3.27 -31.02 -2.17
C ASP A 379 2.57 -29.76 -1.64
N ALA A 380 1.26 -29.72 -1.69
CA ALA A 380 0.44 -28.59 -1.24
C ALA A 380 0.67 -28.24 0.26
N ALA A 381 0.80 -29.26 1.13
CA ALA A 381 1.04 -29.05 2.56
C ALA A 381 2.42 -28.40 2.81
N HIS A 382 3.44 -28.85 2.08
CA HIS A 382 4.77 -28.23 2.14
C HIS A 382 4.76 -26.82 1.56
N ALA A 383 3.99 -26.54 0.52
CA ALA A 383 3.82 -25.20 -0.03
C ALA A 383 3.23 -24.24 1.02
N VAL A 384 2.21 -24.66 1.76
CA VAL A 384 1.63 -23.89 2.87
C VAL A 384 2.63 -23.69 4.00
N ALA A 385 3.38 -24.72 4.36
CA ALA A 385 4.43 -24.61 5.40
C ALA A 385 5.50 -23.56 5.01
N LEU A 386 5.98 -23.59 3.75
CA LEU A 386 6.91 -22.60 3.22
C LEU A 386 6.27 -21.20 3.15
N ALA A 387 4.98 -21.11 2.79
CA ALA A 387 4.27 -19.85 2.76
C ALA A 387 4.24 -19.17 4.12
N ASN A 388 3.99 -19.95 5.19
CA ASN A 388 3.89 -19.49 6.58
C ASN A 388 5.25 -19.26 7.26
N ASP A 389 6.34 -19.83 6.73
CA ASP A 389 7.71 -19.59 7.23
C ASP A 389 8.21 -18.20 6.81
N SER A 390 7.54 -17.19 7.32
CA SER A 390 7.84 -15.79 7.08
C SER A 390 7.43 -14.93 8.27
N ASP A 391 8.22 -13.91 8.52
CA ASP A 391 7.87 -12.83 9.46
C ASP A 391 6.68 -11.98 8.98
N PHE A 392 6.31 -12.10 7.71
CA PHE A 392 5.26 -11.34 7.05
C PHE A 392 3.99 -12.18 6.86
N GLY A 393 2.86 -11.49 6.66
CA GLY A 393 1.58 -12.12 6.38
C GLY A 393 0.58 -11.11 5.81
N LEU A 394 0.95 -10.49 4.65
CA LEU A 394 0.06 -9.52 4.03
C LEU A 394 -0.99 -10.22 3.17
N THR A 395 -0.57 -10.88 2.08
CA THR A 395 -1.47 -11.69 1.25
C THR A 395 -0.79 -12.99 0.80
N ALA A 396 -1.59 -13.87 0.18
CA ALA A 396 -1.13 -15.08 -0.50
C ALA A 396 -1.94 -15.31 -1.76
N THR A 397 -1.36 -16.03 -2.72
CA THR A 397 -2.07 -16.51 -3.92
C THR A 397 -1.92 -18.02 -4.02
N ILE A 398 -2.98 -18.71 -4.48
CA ILE A 398 -2.97 -20.16 -4.79
C ILE A 398 -3.50 -20.35 -6.19
N TYR A 399 -2.76 -21.06 -7.03
CA TYR A 399 -3.17 -21.53 -8.35
C TYR A 399 -3.35 -23.04 -8.35
N THR A 400 -4.55 -23.51 -8.69
CA THR A 400 -4.94 -24.93 -8.79
C THR A 400 -6.26 -25.07 -9.55
N ALA A 401 -6.46 -26.16 -10.26
CA ALA A 401 -7.77 -26.53 -10.81
C ALA A 401 -8.73 -27.01 -9.70
N ASN A 402 -8.20 -27.50 -8.57
CA ASN A 402 -8.99 -27.98 -7.44
C ASN A 402 -9.33 -26.83 -6.47
N VAL A 403 -10.36 -26.04 -6.82
CA VAL A 403 -10.80 -24.89 -6.00
C VAL A 403 -11.19 -25.32 -4.58
N ALA A 404 -11.79 -26.51 -4.39
CA ALA A 404 -12.15 -26.99 -3.06
C ALA A 404 -10.92 -27.22 -2.16
N LEU A 405 -9.83 -27.72 -2.73
CA LEU A 405 -8.55 -27.83 -2.03
C LEU A 405 -8.02 -26.42 -1.70
N ALA A 406 -8.03 -25.50 -2.66
CA ALA A 406 -7.59 -24.13 -2.41
C ALA A 406 -8.36 -23.48 -1.25
N GLU A 407 -9.69 -23.62 -1.21
CA GLU A 407 -10.52 -23.12 -0.11
C GLU A 407 -10.14 -23.73 1.25
N GLN A 408 -9.83 -25.02 1.31
CA GLN A 408 -9.34 -25.67 2.53
C GLN A 408 -8.00 -25.05 2.97
N LEU A 409 -7.04 -24.90 2.05
CA LEU A 409 -5.72 -24.34 2.33
C LEU A 409 -5.77 -22.88 2.80
N THR A 410 -6.82 -22.11 2.45
CA THR A 410 -6.95 -20.73 2.94
C THR A 410 -6.97 -20.63 4.46
N SER A 411 -7.54 -21.62 5.14
CA SER A 411 -7.64 -21.66 6.59
C SER A 411 -6.31 -21.95 7.30
N GLU A 412 -5.33 -22.44 6.55
CA GLU A 412 -3.99 -22.77 7.06
C GLU A 412 -2.97 -21.65 6.77
N LEU A 413 -3.30 -20.70 5.91
CA LEU A 413 -2.42 -19.59 5.55
C LEU A 413 -2.51 -18.45 6.56
N GLU A 414 -1.36 -18.03 7.09
CA GLU A 414 -1.24 -16.95 8.08
C GLU A 414 -1.07 -15.58 7.41
N THR A 415 -2.08 -15.18 6.62
CA THR A 415 -2.09 -13.92 5.87
C THR A 415 -3.40 -13.16 6.04
N GLY A 416 -3.38 -11.86 5.73
CA GLY A 416 -4.57 -11.02 5.79
C GLY A 416 -5.55 -11.22 4.65
N GLY A 417 -5.11 -11.80 3.53
CA GLY A 417 -5.95 -12.11 2.37
C GLY A 417 -5.39 -13.24 1.53
N VAL A 418 -6.26 -14.04 0.90
CA VAL A 418 -5.87 -15.12 -0.02
C VAL A 418 -6.61 -14.96 -1.33
N PHE A 419 -5.90 -15.09 -2.45
CA PHE A 419 -6.40 -14.97 -3.81
C PHE A 419 -6.29 -16.34 -4.51
N ILE A 420 -7.40 -16.88 -4.95
CA ILE A 420 -7.43 -18.17 -5.67
C ILE A 420 -7.54 -17.88 -7.16
N ASN A 421 -6.63 -18.44 -7.97
CA ASN A 421 -6.55 -18.30 -9.42
C ASN A 421 -6.60 -16.84 -9.91
N GLY A 422 -5.81 -15.99 -9.24
CA GLY A 422 -5.69 -14.58 -9.56
C GLY A 422 -4.34 -14.02 -9.10
N TYR A 423 -4.28 -12.76 -8.74
CA TYR A 423 -3.12 -12.14 -8.06
C TYR A 423 -3.60 -11.13 -7.02
N SER A 424 -2.75 -10.85 -6.04
CA SER A 424 -3.06 -9.91 -4.97
C SER A 424 -3.39 -8.51 -5.49
N ALA A 425 -4.58 -8.03 -5.15
CA ALA A 425 -5.03 -6.68 -5.48
C ALA A 425 -5.92 -6.13 -4.36
N SER A 426 -5.74 -4.85 -4.04
CA SER A 426 -6.64 -4.15 -3.12
C SER A 426 -7.89 -3.67 -3.84
N ASP A 427 -9.08 -3.91 -3.27
CA ASP A 427 -10.39 -3.57 -3.84
C ASP A 427 -11.29 -3.01 -2.72
N PRO A 428 -12.07 -1.94 -2.96
CA PRO A 428 -12.92 -1.33 -1.93
C PRO A 428 -14.02 -2.26 -1.37
N ARG A 429 -14.37 -3.33 -2.08
CA ARG A 429 -15.41 -4.29 -1.69
C ARG A 429 -14.95 -5.26 -0.59
N VAL A 430 -13.65 -5.46 -0.46
CA VAL A 430 -13.05 -6.38 0.51
C VAL A 430 -12.06 -5.66 1.41
N THR A 431 -11.82 -6.21 2.60
CA THR A 431 -10.84 -5.64 3.53
C THR A 431 -9.42 -5.86 3.02
N PHE A 432 -8.52 -4.95 3.37
CA PHE A 432 -7.09 -5.06 3.10
C PHE A 432 -6.30 -4.83 4.39
N GLY A 433 -5.25 -5.62 4.60
CA GLY A 433 -4.36 -5.51 5.75
C GLY A 433 -3.74 -6.86 6.11
N GLY A 434 -2.60 -6.80 6.79
CA GLY A 434 -1.79 -7.96 7.12
C GLY A 434 -1.91 -8.45 8.55
N VAL A 435 -1.13 -9.48 8.83
CA VAL A 435 -0.83 -10.03 10.16
C VAL A 435 0.68 -10.10 10.33
N LYS A 436 1.19 -10.55 11.47
CA LYS A 436 2.62 -10.63 11.77
C LYS A 436 3.30 -9.25 11.57
N LYS A 437 4.52 -9.21 10.98
CA LYS A 437 5.23 -7.95 10.70
C LYS A 437 4.66 -7.15 9.52
N SER A 438 3.64 -7.66 8.82
CA SER A 438 2.89 -6.87 7.83
C SER A 438 1.94 -5.86 8.46
N GLY A 439 1.77 -5.90 9.78
CA GLY A 439 1.07 -4.87 10.53
C GLY A 439 -0.24 -5.31 11.14
N PHE A 440 -1.09 -4.35 11.47
CA PHE A 440 -2.38 -4.56 12.10
C PHE A 440 -3.36 -3.42 11.78
N GLY A 441 -4.65 -3.63 12.08
CA GLY A 441 -5.74 -2.81 11.59
C GLY A 441 -6.19 -3.26 10.20
N ARG A 442 -7.19 -2.61 9.65
CA ARG A 442 -7.70 -2.93 8.32
C ARG A 442 -8.08 -1.66 7.57
N GLU A 443 -7.81 -1.67 6.28
CA GLU A 443 -8.28 -0.66 5.34
C GLU A 443 -9.32 -1.28 4.39
N LEU A 444 -10.04 -0.43 3.67
CA LEU A 444 -11.09 -0.80 2.73
C LEU A 444 -12.30 -1.50 3.36
N SER A 445 -13.34 -1.76 2.55
CA SER A 445 -14.66 -2.27 2.95
C SER A 445 -15.27 -1.49 4.14
N HIS A 446 -16.22 -2.08 4.83
CA HIS A 446 -16.78 -1.51 6.06
C HIS A 446 -15.76 -1.46 7.21
N PHE A 447 -14.76 -2.34 7.21
CA PHE A 447 -13.68 -2.31 8.20
C PHE A 447 -12.92 -0.98 8.12
N GLY A 448 -12.49 -0.56 6.93
CA GLY A 448 -11.77 0.71 6.75
C GLY A 448 -12.62 1.93 7.09
N VAL A 449 -13.93 1.90 6.80
CA VAL A 449 -14.85 2.99 7.19
C VAL A 449 -14.98 3.11 8.71
N ARG A 450 -15.05 1.99 9.40
CA ARG A 450 -15.26 1.92 10.86
C ARG A 450 -13.95 1.98 11.65
N GLU A 451 -12.82 1.84 10.99
CA GLU A 451 -11.51 1.75 11.64
C GLU A 451 -11.22 2.96 12.53
N PHE A 452 -11.52 4.16 12.07
CA PHE A 452 -11.36 5.40 12.83
C PHE A 452 -12.68 5.94 13.36
N CYS A 453 -13.59 5.03 13.74
CA CYS A 453 -14.81 5.35 14.45
C CYS A 453 -14.78 4.81 15.88
N ASN A 454 -15.44 5.55 16.77
CA ASN A 454 -15.87 5.04 18.06
C ASN A 454 -17.16 4.23 17.88
N ALA A 455 -17.13 2.94 18.16
CA ALA A 455 -18.33 2.10 18.25
C ALA A 455 -19.05 2.43 19.58
N GLN A 456 -19.96 3.41 19.54
CA GLN A 456 -20.65 3.95 20.71
C GLN A 456 -21.91 3.16 21.02
N THR A 457 -21.99 2.58 22.23
CA THR A 457 -23.22 1.96 22.70
C THR A 457 -24.25 3.03 23.10
N VAL A 458 -25.45 2.92 22.56
CA VAL A 458 -26.62 3.68 22.98
C VAL A 458 -27.65 2.71 23.53
N TRP A 459 -27.93 2.80 24.81
CA TRP A 459 -28.83 1.92 25.53
C TRP A 459 -30.05 2.69 26.01
N LEU A 460 -31.25 2.19 25.73
CA LEU A 460 -32.52 2.76 26.18
C LEU A 460 -33.24 1.73 27.01
N ASP A 461 -33.28 1.96 28.34
CA ASP A 461 -34.10 1.19 29.24
C ASP A 461 -35.58 1.59 29.15
N ARG A 462 -36.46 0.62 29.26
CA ARG A 462 -37.88 0.91 29.50
C ARG A 462 -38.04 1.27 30.97
N LYS A 463 -38.55 2.46 31.25
CA LYS A 463 -39.12 2.78 32.54
C LYS A 463 -40.57 2.34 32.56
#